data_857b0057013a363a68764536094d7084
#
_entry.id   857b0057013a363a68764536094d7084
#
_cell.length_a   1.000
_cell.length_b   1.000
_cell.length_c   1.000
_cell.angle_alpha   90.00
_cell.angle_beta   90.00
_cell.angle_gamma   90.00
#
_symmetry.space_group_name_H-M   'P 1'
#
loop_
_entity.id
_entity.type
_entity.pdbx_description
1 polymer ?
#
loop_
_entity_poly.entity_id
_entity_poly.type
_entity_poly.pdbx_seq_one_letter_code
_entity_poly.pdbx_strand_id
1 'polypeptide(L)'
;MSEKRYISIVAACVGAAGIILCLVLVLGGKGGSGGRKQTSANNTTVEAQSTTVSDKRYNKEDIVIVTDIDTANSKITVRKLEESAEFVLSYNGGTVVKSKYDNQLMMEQITPGEIARIGYVSGTHKLIELQEYDAAFENTMATRWMVDYDKKLITIGSETYSYDDNLYIESNGKNIDIREISGIDELTVRGIDNKIYSVCVTKGHGFVKLTNTANYVGGVIEIGDRLTTIIVEDMILAAPEGTFDLTATINGVGGSKEIQVIRGQETVVSLGSFEQAVTRYGTVKLNVLPEDAEATLTVDGVEMDYSELLSIAYGKHTLKLTSNNYDAFTKEITISSVYTTINVNMSGENTTTEGTEEPTTSPEQSTGEKDTTQEEETTGAINPGSNNGLICITAPEGAKVYFDGAYVGVSPVTINKVEGEHTIIFKKDGYMTKSYTVDVSDDTEDMILSFPEMQEGE
;
A
#
# COMPACT_ATOMS: atom_id res chain seq x y z
N MET A 1 5.80 -1.78 -56.60
CA MET A 1 6.17 -3.21 -56.48
C MET A 1 6.90 -3.45 -55.18
N SER A 2 6.38 -4.39 -54.41
CA SER A 2 6.95 -5.05 -53.24
C SER A 2 6.74 -4.32 -51.89
N GLU A 3 5.59 -4.65 -51.26
CA GLU A 3 5.34 -4.54 -49.84
C GLU A 3 6.21 -5.53 -49.08
N LYS A 4 6.90 -5.07 -48.05
CA LYS A 4 7.46 -5.95 -47.01
C LYS A 4 6.65 -5.79 -45.74
N ARG A 5 5.83 -6.80 -45.44
CA ARG A 5 5.11 -6.96 -44.18
C ARG A 5 6.12 -7.36 -43.08
N TYR A 6 6.21 -6.56 -42.03
CA TYR A 6 6.85 -6.96 -40.79
C TYR A 6 5.82 -7.65 -39.90
N ILE A 7 6.04 -8.93 -39.65
CA ILE A 7 5.28 -9.71 -38.68
C ILE A 7 5.98 -9.53 -37.32
N SER A 8 5.31 -8.81 -36.41
CA SER A 8 5.72 -8.76 -35.01
C SER A 8 5.24 -10.03 -34.33
N ILE A 9 6.15 -10.84 -33.83
CA ILE A 9 5.88 -12.01 -32.98
C ILE A 9 5.76 -11.49 -31.56
N VAL A 10 4.53 -11.40 -31.05
CA VAL A 10 4.27 -11.23 -29.63
C VAL A 10 4.26 -12.62 -29.01
N ALA A 11 5.26 -12.95 -28.21
CA ALA A 11 5.28 -14.16 -27.41
C ALA A 11 4.43 -13.95 -26.15
N ALA A 12 3.16 -14.36 -26.21
CA ALA A 12 2.31 -14.47 -25.04
C ALA A 12 2.59 -15.80 -24.35
N CYS A 13 3.20 -15.77 -23.18
CA CYS A 13 3.24 -16.91 -22.27
C CYS A 13 1.89 -17.04 -21.58
N VAL A 14 1.01 -17.85 -22.14
CA VAL A 14 -0.23 -18.28 -21.50
C VAL A 14 0.09 -19.56 -20.71
N GLY A 15 0.08 -19.45 -19.38
CA GLY A 15 0.10 -20.61 -18.48
C GLY A 15 -1.22 -21.37 -18.60
N ALA A 16 -1.16 -22.56 -19.18
CA ALA A 16 -2.30 -23.45 -19.30
C ALA A 16 -2.54 -24.18 -17.98
N ALA A 17 -3.57 -23.78 -17.22
CA ALA A 17 -4.15 -24.62 -16.18
C ALA A 17 -4.98 -25.73 -16.87
N GLY A 18 -4.43 -26.94 -16.90
CA GLY A 18 -5.11 -28.11 -17.45
C GLY A 18 -6.20 -28.63 -16.52
N ILE A 19 -7.45 -28.41 -16.87
CA ILE A 19 -8.59 -29.09 -16.26
C ILE A 19 -8.68 -30.48 -16.91
N ILE A 20 -8.30 -31.53 -16.18
CA ILE A 20 -8.54 -32.93 -16.58
C ILE A 20 -9.94 -33.30 -16.07
N LEU A 21 -10.90 -33.33 -16.98
CA LEU A 21 -12.25 -33.85 -16.75
C LEU A 21 -12.21 -35.39 -16.94
N CYS A 22 -12.16 -36.17 -15.86
CA CYS A 22 -12.34 -37.60 -15.92
C CYS A 22 -13.80 -37.97 -16.13
N LEU A 23 -14.16 -38.35 -17.37
CA LEU A 23 -15.46 -38.93 -17.73
C LEU A 23 -15.44 -40.41 -17.40
N VAL A 24 -16.14 -40.84 -16.35
CA VAL A 24 -16.36 -42.26 -16.05
C VAL A 24 -17.54 -42.77 -16.87
N LEU A 25 -17.27 -43.57 -17.89
CA LEU A 25 -18.28 -44.32 -18.64
C LEU A 25 -18.59 -45.62 -17.87
N VAL A 26 -19.80 -45.69 -17.30
CA VAL A 26 -20.37 -46.92 -16.75
C VAL A 26 -21.04 -47.69 -17.91
N LEU A 27 -20.40 -48.74 -18.34
CA LEU A 27 -21.05 -49.72 -19.21
C LEU A 27 -21.69 -50.82 -18.36
N GLY A 28 -23.00 -50.88 -18.39
CA GLY A 28 -23.79 -51.96 -17.78
C GLY A 28 -23.68 -53.25 -18.58
N GLY A 29 -23.45 -54.34 -17.88
CA GLY A 29 -23.61 -55.69 -18.39
C GLY A 29 -24.52 -56.51 -17.51
N LYS A 30 -25.64 -56.94 -18.07
CA LYS A 30 -26.64 -57.88 -17.47
C LYS A 30 -26.14 -59.32 -17.67
N GLY A 31 -26.39 -60.14 -16.67
CA GLY A 31 -26.73 -61.54 -16.94
C GLY A 31 -26.18 -62.58 -15.93
N GLY A 32 -27.09 -63.33 -15.31
CA GLY A 32 -26.80 -64.71 -14.93
C GLY A 32 -27.18 -65.13 -13.51
N SER A 33 -28.37 -65.66 -13.40
CA SER A 33 -28.98 -66.42 -12.31
C SER A 33 -28.15 -67.64 -11.86
N GLY A 34 -28.14 -67.96 -10.58
CA GLY A 34 -27.71 -69.25 -10.05
C GLY A 34 -27.74 -69.31 -8.52
N GLY A 35 -28.80 -69.89 -7.98
CA GLY A 35 -29.00 -70.06 -6.55
C GLY A 35 -28.17 -71.21 -5.94
N ARG A 36 -27.86 -71.15 -4.65
CA ARG A 36 -28.13 -72.22 -3.68
C ARG A 36 -27.50 -72.00 -2.26
N LYS A 37 -28.41 -72.13 -1.29
CA LYS A 37 -28.26 -72.64 0.07
C LYS A 37 -27.46 -71.93 1.16
N GLN A 38 -28.27 -71.56 2.14
CA GLN A 38 -27.91 -71.27 3.53
C GLN A 38 -27.06 -72.36 4.17
N THR A 39 -26.07 -71.95 4.93
CA THR A 39 -25.61 -72.65 6.15
C THR A 39 -25.27 -71.58 7.20
N SER A 40 -26.00 -71.69 8.29
CA SER A 40 -25.83 -70.86 9.54
C SER A 40 -24.50 -71.24 10.18
N ALA A 41 -23.69 -70.21 10.41
CA ALA A 41 -22.57 -70.35 11.35
C ALA A 41 -22.48 -69.03 12.13
N ASN A 42 -22.59 -69.19 13.45
CA ASN A 42 -22.33 -68.13 14.43
C ASN A 42 -20.97 -67.48 14.17
N ASN A 43 -20.94 -66.19 13.95
CA ASN A 43 -19.70 -65.41 14.03
C ASN A 43 -19.85 -64.31 15.05
N THR A 44 -19.13 -64.48 16.13
CA THR A 44 -18.75 -63.49 17.13
C THR A 44 -18.14 -62.30 16.38
N THR A 45 -18.85 -61.18 16.45
CA THR A 45 -18.34 -59.91 15.91
C THR A 45 -17.19 -59.46 16.80
N VAL A 46 -15.99 -59.72 16.38
CA VAL A 46 -14.81 -59.00 16.88
C VAL A 46 -14.78 -57.68 16.18
N GLU A 47 -15.20 -56.62 16.87
CA GLU A 47 -14.90 -55.25 16.45
C GLU A 47 -13.40 -55.11 16.38
N ALA A 48 -12.84 -55.18 15.16
CA ALA A 48 -11.52 -54.72 14.89
C ALA A 48 -11.52 -53.18 15.03
N GLN A 49 -11.20 -52.70 16.21
CA GLN A 49 -10.72 -51.35 16.39
C GLN A 49 -9.47 -51.21 15.51
N SER A 50 -9.66 -50.61 14.34
CA SER A 50 -8.57 -50.12 13.53
C SER A 50 -7.97 -48.92 14.28
N THR A 51 -7.09 -49.22 15.26
CA THR A 51 -6.13 -48.24 15.71
C THR A 51 -5.13 -48.08 14.59
N THR A 52 -5.38 -47.08 13.70
CA THR A 52 -4.33 -46.52 12.91
C THR A 52 -3.33 -45.88 13.87
N VAL A 53 -2.35 -46.66 14.31
CA VAL A 53 -1.14 -46.12 14.92
C VAL A 53 -0.45 -45.41 13.77
N SER A 54 -0.69 -44.11 13.68
CA SER A 54 0.15 -43.20 12.87
C SER A 54 1.54 -43.29 13.49
N ASP A 55 2.45 -43.97 12.81
CA ASP A 55 3.86 -44.08 13.22
C ASP A 55 4.52 -42.71 12.94
N LYS A 56 4.11 -41.70 13.75
CA LYS A 56 4.62 -40.33 13.64
C LYS A 56 6.09 -40.35 13.99
N ARG A 57 6.94 -40.12 13.02
CA ARG A 57 8.41 -40.03 13.14
C ARG A 57 8.89 -38.82 13.95
N TYR A 58 7.97 -38.03 14.54
CA TYR A 58 8.24 -36.85 15.34
C TYR A 58 7.50 -36.89 16.67
N ASN A 59 7.98 -36.11 17.63
CA ASN A 59 7.41 -36.08 19.02
C ASN A 59 6.79 -34.74 19.39
N LYS A 60 6.89 -33.74 18.49
CA LYS A 60 6.24 -32.44 18.63
C LYS A 60 5.56 -32.04 17.33
N GLU A 61 4.43 -31.37 17.45
CA GLU A 61 3.66 -30.81 16.37
C GLU A 61 3.20 -29.41 16.80
N ASP A 62 3.44 -28.39 15.95
CA ASP A 62 3.02 -27.02 16.20
C ASP A 62 2.50 -26.41 14.88
N ILE A 63 1.65 -25.38 15.00
CA ILE A 63 1.31 -24.48 13.89
C ILE A 63 2.19 -23.25 14.04
N VAL A 64 2.87 -22.92 12.97
CA VAL A 64 3.92 -21.90 12.99
C VAL A 64 3.80 -20.94 11.79
N ILE A 65 4.42 -19.78 11.92
CA ILE A 65 4.78 -18.91 10.79
C ILE A 65 6.23 -19.25 10.45
N VAL A 66 6.51 -19.46 9.17
CA VAL A 66 7.88 -19.57 8.66
C VAL A 66 8.45 -18.15 8.57
N THR A 67 9.56 -17.90 9.23
CA THR A 67 10.16 -16.56 9.26
C THR A 67 11.42 -16.45 8.40
N ASP A 68 12.16 -17.57 8.22
CA ASP A 68 13.33 -17.62 7.33
C ASP A 68 13.62 -19.05 6.84
N ILE A 69 14.22 -19.15 5.64
CA ILE A 69 14.64 -20.42 5.05
C ILE A 69 16.06 -20.29 4.52
N ASP A 70 17.01 -20.83 5.26
CA ASP A 70 18.42 -20.94 4.87
C ASP A 70 18.65 -22.27 4.12
N THR A 71 18.47 -22.24 2.82
CA THR A 71 18.67 -23.41 1.96
C THR A 71 20.13 -23.86 1.91
N ALA A 72 21.08 -22.93 2.05
CA ALA A 72 22.51 -23.25 2.02
C ALA A 72 22.94 -24.11 3.22
N ASN A 73 22.36 -23.87 4.39
CA ASN A 73 22.65 -24.60 5.62
C ASN A 73 21.55 -25.60 6.00
N SER A 74 20.52 -25.76 5.15
CA SER A 74 19.36 -26.64 5.40
C SER A 74 18.69 -26.36 6.75
N LYS A 75 18.39 -25.07 7.00
CA LYS A 75 17.72 -24.61 8.21
C LYS A 75 16.46 -23.85 7.85
N ILE A 76 15.47 -23.95 8.73
CA ILE A 76 14.25 -23.15 8.69
C ILE A 76 14.06 -22.52 10.05
N THR A 77 13.78 -21.24 10.07
CA THR A 77 13.39 -20.50 11.27
C THR A 77 11.88 -20.34 11.27
N VAL A 78 11.29 -20.65 12.41
CA VAL A 78 9.82 -20.62 12.56
C VAL A 78 9.45 -20.00 13.89
N ARG A 79 8.23 -19.46 13.95
CA ARG A 79 7.63 -18.87 15.15
C ARG A 79 6.22 -19.43 15.33
N LYS A 80 5.81 -19.77 16.55
CA LYS A 80 4.44 -20.16 16.81
C LYS A 80 3.51 -18.95 16.70
N LEU A 81 2.25 -19.18 16.32
CA LEU A 81 1.29 -18.11 16.03
C LEU A 81 1.12 -17.09 17.17
N GLU A 82 1.08 -17.58 18.42
CA GLU A 82 0.81 -16.75 19.60
C GLU A 82 2.08 -16.38 20.38
N GLU A 83 3.26 -16.69 19.83
CA GLU A 83 4.55 -16.46 20.48
C GLU A 83 5.43 -15.62 19.55
N SER A 84 6.15 -14.62 20.08
CA SER A 84 7.12 -13.85 19.31
C SER A 84 8.50 -14.52 19.23
N ALA A 85 8.76 -15.53 20.04
CA ALA A 85 10.03 -16.24 20.07
C ALA A 85 10.19 -17.16 18.86
N GLU A 86 11.29 -17.02 18.16
CA GLU A 86 11.67 -17.86 17.03
C GLU A 86 12.52 -19.06 17.49
N PHE A 87 12.44 -20.15 16.73
CA PHE A 87 13.32 -21.29 16.90
C PHE A 87 13.72 -21.90 15.55
N VAL A 88 14.92 -22.45 15.49
CA VAL A 88 15.51 -22.99 14.27
C VAL A 88 15.41 -24.49 14.23
N LEU A 89 14.98 -25.04 13.10
CA LEU A 89 14.96 -26.47 12.83
C LEU A 89 15.88 -26.77 11.65
N SER A 90 16.55 -27.92 11.70
CA SER A 90 17.31 -28.46 10.56
C SER A 90 16.42 -29.38 9.74
N TYR A 91 16.57 -29.32 8.42
CA TYR A 91 15.89 -30.24 7.51
C TYR A 91 16.88 -30.97 6.58
N ASN A 92 16.43 -31.99 5.87
CA ASN A 92 17.22 -32.69 4.87
C ASN A 92 16.33 -33.34 3.81
N GLY A 93 16.88 -34.05 2.85
CA GLY A 93 16.12 -34.72 1.77
C GLY A 93 15.09 -35.77 2.23
N GLY A 94 15.06 -36.12 3.52
CA GLY A 94 14.02 -36.99 4.10
C GLY A 94 12.91 -36.22 4.80
N THR A 95 12.97 -34.88 4.82
CA THR A 95 11.89 -34.01 5.31
C THR A 95 10.77 -33.99 4.28
N VAL A 96 9.56 -34.24 4.72
CA VAL A 96 8.35 -34.20 3.88
C VAL A 96 7.81 -32.79 3.88
N VAL A 97 7.65 -32.18 2.69
CA VAL A 97 7.06 -30.86 2.55
C VAL A 97 5.82 -30.99 1.66
N LYS A 98 4.68 -30.45 2.12
CA LYS A 98 3.41 -30.57 1.43
C LYS A 98 2.64 -29.26 1.37
N SER A 99 1.85 -29.10 0.31
CA SER A 99 0.84 -28.07 0.24
C SER A 99 -0.36 -28.40 1.14
N LYS A 100 -1.24 -27.44 1.34
CA LYS A 100 -2.53 -27.63 2.04
C LYS A 100 -3.45 -28.67 1.37
N TYR A 101 -3.18 -29.04 0.11
CA TYR A 101 -3.89 -30.07 -0.65
C TYR A 101 -3.15 -31.42 -0.72
N ASP A 102 -2.19 -31.66 0.21
CA ASP A 102 -1.36 -32.88 0.24
C ASP A 102 -0.44 -33.10 -0.97
N ASN A 103 -0.26 -32.11 -1.84
CA ASN A 103 0.73 -32.20 -2.91
C ASN A 103 2.14 -32.06 -2.37
N GLN A 104 3.06 -32.88 -2.87
CA GLN A 104 4.49 -32.79 -2.54
C GLN A 104 5.06 -31.45 -3.02
N LEU A 105 5.75 -30.74 -2.14
CA LEU A 105 6.49 -29.52 -2.41
C LEU A 105 7.99 -29.71 -2.16
N MET A 106 8.79 -28.79 -2.66
CA MET A 106 10.18 -28.59 -2.26
C MET A 106 10.27 -27.50 -1.20
N MET A 107 11.31 -27.51 -0.38
CA MET A 107 11.49 -26.48 0.67
C MET A 107 11.63 -25.08 0.08
N GLU A 108 12.21 -24.95 -1.11
CA GLU A 108 12.38 -23.69 -1.84
C GLU A 108 11.06 -23.07 -2.35
N GLN A 109 9.95 -23.80 -2.27
CA GLN A 109 8.61 -23.30 -2.62
C GLN A 109 7.90 -22.70 -1.40
N ILE A 110 8.42 -22.95 -0.20
CA ILE A 110 7.92 -22.32 1.03
C ILE A 110 8.53 -20.93 1.14
N THR A 111 7.74 -19.97 1.53
CA THR A 111 8.15 -18.56 1.63
C THR A 111 8.01 -18.03 3.06
N PRO A 112 8.82 -17.04 3.46
CA PRO A 112 8.58 -16.34 4.72
C PRO A 112 7.15 -15.82 4.81
N GLY A 113 6.59 -15.85 6.02
CA GLY A 113 5.21 -15.49 6.29
C GLY A 113 4.19 -16.61 6.09
N GLU A 114 4.56 -17.76 5.54
CA GLU A 114 3.65 -18.90 5.41
C GLU A 114 3.26 -19.49 6.75
N ILE A 115 1.99 -19.82 6.89
CA ILE A 115 1.45 -20.53 8.06
C ILE A 115 1.45 -22.02 7.74
N ALA A 116 2.20 -22.78 8.54
CA ALA A 116 2.39 -24.21 8.32
C ALA A 116 2.19 -25.01 9.61
N ARG A 117 1.74 -26.26 9.46
CA ARG A 117 1.81 -27.29 10.48
C ARG A 117 3.15 -28.00 10.34
N ILE A 118 3.92 -28.08 11.41
CA ILE A 118 5.21 -28.77 11.43
C ILE A 118 5.23 -29.94 12.40
N GLY A 119 5.88 -31.04 11.99
CA GLY A 119 6.21 -32.16 12.84
C GLY A 119 7.73 -32.26 13.00
N TYR A 120 8.24 -32.21 14.22
CA TYR A 120 9.67 -32.18 14.49
C TYR A 120 10.09 -32.98 15.72
N VAL A 121 11.40 -33.29 15.83
CA VAL A 121 11.99 -33.94 17.00
C VAL A 121 12.63 -32.88 17.87
N SER A 122 12.01 -32.59 19.03
CA SER A 122 12.41 -31.49 19.92
C SER A 122 13.85 -31.63 20.45
N GLY A 123 14.31 -32.85 20.72
CA GLY A 123 15.66 -33.09 21.26
C GLY A 123 16.79 -32.86 20.28
N THR A 124 16.53 -32.94 18.95
CA THR A 124 17.52 -32.74 17.91
C THR A 124 17.22 -31.53 17.02
N HIS A 125 16.13 -30.85 17.27
CA HIS A 125 15.61 -29.74 16.44
C HIS A 125 15.55 -30.10 14.95
N LYS A 126 15.12 -31.36 14.66
CA LYS A 126 15.02 -31.86 13.29
C LYS A 126 13.59 -31.79 12.81
N LEU A 127 13.36 -31.06 11.72
CA LEU A 127 12.10 -31.02 10.99
C LEU A 127 11.90 -32.35 10.24
N ILE A 128 10.77 -32.98 10.43
CA ILE A 128 10.38 -34.25 9.78
C ILE A 128 9.33 -33.99 8.71
N GLU A 129 8.35 -33.13 9.01
CA GLU A 129 7.24 -32.80 8.12
C GLU A 129 6.91 -31.32 8.23
N LEU A 130 6.60 -30.68 7.12
CA LEU A 130 6.04 -29.36 7.01
C LEU A 130 4.87 -29.44 6.04
N GLN A 131 3.72 -28.95 6.43
CA GLN A 131 2.56 -28.85 5.56
C GLN A 131 1.96 -27.46 5.69
N GLU A 132 1.72 -26.79 4.55
CA GLU A 132 0.91 -25.56 4.53
C GLU A 132 -0.37 -25.80 5.34
N TYR A 133 -0.73 -24.87 6.20
CA TYR A 133 -1.88 -25.06 7.09
C TYR A 133 -3.18 -24.87 6.31
N ASP A 134 -4.00 -25.91 6.27
CA ASP A 134 -5.21 -25.99 5.44
C ASP A 134 -6.30 -24.99 5.82
N ALA A 135 -6.36 -24.57 7.11
CA ALA A 135 -7.27 -23.53 7.58
C ALA A 135 -6.74 -22.10 7.37
N ALA A 136 -5.49 -21.94 6.89
CA ALA A 136 -4.96 -20.61 6.62
C ALA A 136 -5.50 -20.06 5.30
N PHE A 137 -5.99 -18.83 5.33
CA PHE A 137 -6.24 -18.05 4.13
C PHE A 137 -4.98 -17.28 3.71
N GLU A 138 -4.91 -16.96 2.43
CA GLU A 138 -3.88 -16.11 1.85
C GLU A 138 -4.53 -15.10 0.91
N ASN A 139 -4.18 -13.83 1.06
CA ASN A 139 -4.54 -12.75 0.15
C ASN A 139 -3.26 -12.18 -0.42
N THR A 140 -3.00 -12.45 -1.70
CA THR A 140 -1.81 -12.00 -2.43
C THR A 140 -2.11 -10.74 -3.22
N MET A 141 -1.06 -9.92 -3.46
CA MET A 141 -1.15 -8.67 -4.26
C MET A 141 -2.21 -7.69 -3.71
N ALA A 142 -2.37 -7.64 -2.39
CA ALA A 142 -3.28 -6.69 -1.77
C ALA A 142 -2.71 -5.27 -1.94
N THR A 143 -3.42 -4.41 -2.69
CA THR A 143 -3.08 -3.01 -2.96
C THR A 143 -4.10 -2.03 -2.41
N ARG A 144 -5.24 -2.54 -1.91
CA ARG A 144 -6.29 -1.76 -1.24
C ARG A 144 -6.45 -2.29 0.15
N TRP A 145 -5.75 -1.68 1.07
CA TRP A 145 -5.78 -2.06 2.48
C TRP A 145 -5.67 -0.81 3.35
N MET A 146 -6.18 -0.93 4.56
CA MET A 146 -6.15 0.11 5.60
C MET A 146 -5.87 -0.53 6.95
N VAL A 147 -5.19 0.18 7.85
CA VAL A 147 -4.92 -0.26 9.22
C VAL A 147 -5.58 0.70 10.20
N ASP A 148 -6.43 0.17 11.07
CA ASP A 148 -6.88 0.86 12.28
C ASP A 148 -5.97 0.41 13.43
N TYR A 149 -5.02 1.26 13.79
CA TYR A 149 -3.98 0.95 14.76
C TYR A 149 -4.54 0.83 16.18
N ASP A 150 -5.55 1.60 16.51
CA ASP A 150 -6.18 1.65 17.84
C ASP A 150 -7.00 0.39 18.10
N LYS A 151 -7.77 -0.04 17.11
CA LYS A 151 -8.59 -1.25 17.20
C LYS A 151 -7.84 -2.51 16.80
N LYS A 152 -6.61 -2.38 16.29
CA LYS A 152 -5.80 -3.48 15.73
C LYS A 152 -6.57 -4.26 14.66
N LEU A 153 -7.04 -3.54 13.65
CA LEU A 153 -7.76 -4.09 12.52
C LEU A 153 -7.02 -3.77 11.22
N ILE A 154 -7.05 -4.72 10.30
CA ILE A 154 -6.59 -4.52 8.91
C ILE A 154 -7.78 -4.79 8.00
N THR A 155 -8.15 -3.82 7.18
CA THR A 155 -9.17 -3.98 6.13
C THR A 155 -8.48 -4.20 4.80
N ILE A 156 -8.87 -5.24 4.07
CA ILE A 156 -8.34 -5.58 2.73
C ILE A 156 -9.56 -5.67 1.80
N GLY A 157 -9.66 -4.71 0.88
CA GLY A 157 -10.85 -4.58 0.06
C GLY A 157 -12.10 -4.30 0.91
N SER A 158 -13.01 -5.26 1.01
CA SER A 158 -14.25 -5.16 1.81
C SER A 158 -14.21 -5.97 3.12
N GLU A 159 -13.15 -6.70 3.38
CA GLU A 159 -13.05 -7.61 4.52
C GLU A 159 -12.14 -7.04 5.60
N THR A 160 -12.57 -7.10 6.87
CA THR A 160 -11.83 -6.58 8.01
C THR A 160 -11.40 -7.73 8.92
N TYR A 161 -10.13 -7.75 9.28
CA TYR A 161 -9.48 -8.77 10.10
C TYR A 161 -8.85 -8.13 11.32
N SER A 162 -8.81 -8.88 12.42
CA SER A 162 -8.06 -8.47 13.62
C SER A 162 -6.58 -8.90 13.53
N TYR A 163 -5.73 -8.22 14.27
CA TYR A 163 -4.35 -8.65 14.54
C TYR A 163 -3.98 -8.36 16.01
N ASP A 164 -2.86 -8.89 16.47
CA ASP A 164 -2.32 -8.60 17.80
C ASP A 164 -0.83 -8.23 17.74
N ASP A 165 -0.21 -8.04 18.92
CA ASP A 165 1.19 -7.64 19.05
C ASP A 165 2.18 -8.72 18.56
N ASN A 166 1.71 -9.94 18.31
CA ASN A 166 2.50 -11.01 17.72
C ASN A 166 2.38 -11.09 16.20
N LEU A 167 1.78 -10.10 15.54
CA LEU A 167 1.74 -10.06 14.09
C LEU A 167 3.17 -10.11 13.50
N TYR A 168 3.41 -11.04 12.59
CA TYR A 168 4.66 -11.11 11.85
C TYR A 168 4.59 -10.18 10.66
N ILE A 169 5.53 -9.24 10.56
CA ILE A 169 5.57 -8.30 9.43
C ILE A 169 6.97 -8.29 8.85
N GLU A 170 7.06 -8.54 7.55
CA GLU A 170 8.34 -8.69 6.86
C GLU A 170 8.39 -7.82 5.62
N SER A 171 9.53 -7.16 5.39
CA SER A 171 9.88 -6.50 4.14
C SER A 171 11.35 -6.76 3.81
N ASN A 172 11.61 -7.37 2.65
CA ASN A 172 12.95 -7.66 2.14
C ASN A 172 13.85 -8.42 3.13
N GLY A 173 13.30 -9.47 3.77
CA GLY A 173 14.01 -10.31 4.73
C GLY A 173 14.21 -9.69 6.11
N LYS A 174 13.56 -8.57 6.42
CA LYS A 174 13.66 -7.87 7.71
C LYS A 174 12.29 -7.76 8.36
N ASN A 175 12.22 -7.98 9.66
CA ASN A 175 11.04 -7.62 10.44
C ASN A 175 10.93 -6.11 10.54
N ILE A 176 9.73 -5.58 10.29
CA ILE A 176 9.42 -4.15 10.35
C ILE A 176 8.20 -3.90 11.26
N ASP A 177 8.01 -2.65 11.68
CA ASP A 177 6.79 -2.22 12.38
C ASP A 177 5.63 -2.08 11.37
N ILE A 178 4.40 -2.33 11.82
CA ILE A 178 3.20 -2.19 10.96
C ILE A 178 3.05 -0.76 10.40
N ARG A 179 3.52 0.24 11.11
CA ARG A 179 3.50 1.65 10.67
C ARG A 179 4.54 1.97 9.59
N GLU A 180 5.53 1.07 9.37
CA GLU A 180 6.49 1.20 8.27
C GLU A 180 5.94 0.76 6.92
N ILE A 181 4.75 0.10 6.89
CA ILE A 181 4.06 -0.15 5.64
C ILE A 181 3.34 1.12 5.18
N SER A 182 3.42 1.42 3.90
CA SER A 182 2.75 2.56 3.28
C SER A 182 1.54 2.10 2.46
N GLY A 183 0.49 2.90 2.37
CA GLY A 183 -0.71 2.62 1.57
C GLY A 183 -0.43 2.33 0.09
N ILE A 184 0.79 2.68 -0.39
CA ILE A 184 1.26 2.38 -1.75
C ILE A 184 1.93 1.01 -1.90
N ASP A 185 2.16 0.29 -0.80
CA ASP A 185 2.81 -1.03 -0.83
C ASP A 185 1.83 -2.12 -1.26
N GLU A 186 2.36 -3.17 -1.89
CA GLU A 186 1.63 -4.39 -2.22
C GLU A 186 1.97 -5.46 -1.17
N LEU A 187 0.94 -6.05 -0.59
CA LEU A 187 1.08 -7.01 0.51
C LEU A 187 0.64 -8.41 0.13
N THR A 188 1.27 -9.41 0.73
CA THR A 188 0.70 -10.74 0.91
C THR A 188 0.36 -10.92 2.39
N VAL A 189 -0.90 -11.20 2.66
CA VAL A 189 -1.45 -11.30 4.00
C VAL A 189 -1.97 -12.71 4.24
N ARG A 190 -1.60 -13.31 5.37
CA ARG A 190 -2.05 -14.65 5.76
C ARG A 190 -2.64 -14.64 7.16
N GLY A 191 -3.69 -15.45 7.33
CA GLY A 191 -4.39 -15.54 8.61
C GLY A 191 -5.19 -16.81 8.73
N ILE A 192 -5.88 -16.94 9.88
CA ILE A 192 -6.78 -18.04 10.18
C ILE A 192 -8.09 -17.43 10.66
N ASP A 193 -9.22 -17.89 10.15
CA ASP A 193 -10.53 -17.34 10.44
C ASP A 193 -10.57 -15.81 10.17
N ASN A 194 -10.74 -15.01 11.19
CA ASN A 194 -10.81 -13.54 11.08
C ASN A 194 -9.59 -12.84 11.72
N LYS A 195 -8.46 -13.54 11.84
CA LYS A 195 -7.24 -12.99 12.45
C LYS A 195 -6.06 -13.13 11.49
N ILE A 196 -5.35 -12.04 11.26
CA ILE A 196 -4.09 -11.99 10.51
C ILE A 196 -2.94 -12.33 11.44
N TYR A 197 -2.04 -13.18 10.97
CA TYR A 197 -0.83 -13.59 11.68
C TYR A 197 0.44 -13.20 10.95
N SER A 198 0.35 -12.92 9.63
CA SER A 198 1.51 -12.61 8.78
C SER A 198 1.16 -11.59 7.72
N VAL A 199 2.02 -10.59 7.57
CA VAL A 199 2.01 -9.58 6.49
C VAL A 199 3.39 -9.53 5.87
N CYS A 200 3.49 -9.78 4.58
CA CYS A 200 4.74 -9.68 3.82
C CYS A 200 4.58 -8.60 2.76
N VAL A 201 5.49 -7.62 2.74
CA VAL A 201 5.53 -6.59 1.71
C VAL A 201 6.13 -7.20 0.44
N THR A 202 5.28 -7.48 -0.54
CA THR A 202 5.70 -8.08 -1.83
C THR A 202 6.28 -7.04 -2.77
N LYS A 203 5.68 -5.85 -2.83
CA LYS A 203 6.30 -4.66 -3.42
C LYS A 203 6.26 -3.53 -2.42
N GLY A 204 7.42 -3.00 -2.10
CA GLY A 204 7.55 -1.92 -1.14
C GLY A 204 7.70 -0.57 -1.81
N HIS A 205 8.14 0.40 -1.03
CA HIS A 205 8.40 1.75 -1.49
C HIS A 205 9.85 2.16 -1.24
N GLY A 206 10.29 3.16 -1.98
CA GLY A 206 11.50 3.93 -1.76
C GLY A 206 11.16 5.41 -1.64
N PHE A 207 12.17 6.26 -1.69
CA PHE A 207 12.01 7.68 -1.49
C PHE A 207 12.48 8.47 -2.71
N VAL A 208 11.70 9.44 -3.16
CA VAL A 208 12.05 10.35 -4.24
C VAL A 208 12.27 11.73 -3.65
N LYS A 209 13.52 12.18 -3.65
CA LYS A 209 13.90 13.52 -3.22
C LYS A 209 13.96 14.45 -4.41
N LEU A 210 13.15 15.51 -4.39
CA LEU A 210 13.19 16.54 -5.41
C LEU A 210 14.25 17.60 -5.09
N THR A 211 14.94 18.07 -6.12
CA THR A 211 15.91 19.18 -6.03
C THR A 211 15.67 20.16 -7.18
N ASN A 212 16.14 21.42 -7.01
CA ASN A 212 15.91 22.50 -7.96
C ASN A 212 14.41 22.72 -8.23
N THR A 213 13.60 22.68 -7.17
CA THR A 213 12.15 22.77 -7.20
C THR A 213 11.62 24.19 -7.42
N ALA A 214 12.40 25.23 -7.19
CA ALA A 214 11.97 26.65 -7.11
C ALA A 214 11.05 27.09 -8.26
N ASN A 215 11.30 26.63 -9.49
CA ASN A 215 10.48 27.00 -10.66
C ASN A 215 9.22 26.15 -10.79
N TYR A 216 9.02 25.16 -9.94
CA TYR A 216 7.91 24.20 -9.98
C TYR A 216 7.06 24.21 -8.71
N VAL A 217 7.42 24.99 -7.68
CA VAL A 217 6.65 25.11 -6.43
C VAL A 217 5.22 25.57 -6.73
N GLY A 218 4.23 24.85 -6.19
CA GLY A 218 2.81 25.02 -6.47
C GLY A 218 2.33 24.34 -7.75
N GLY A 219 3.24 23.74 -8.54
CA GLY A 219 2.92 22.86 -9.65
C GLY A 219 2.60 21.45 -9.19
N VAL A 220 2.43 20.53 -10.12
CA VAL A 220 2.05 19.13 -9.88
C VAL A 220 3.20 18.21 -10.24
N ILE A 221 3.46 17.22 -9.38
CA ILE A 221 4.31 16.07 -9.65
C ILE A 221 3.48 14.79 -9.76
N GLU A 222 3.81 13.98 -10.76
CA GLU A 222 3.24 12.65 -10.97
C GLU A 222 4.39 11.64 -11.04
N ILE A 223 4.21 10.48 -10.37
CA ILE A 223 5.12 9.33 -10.48
C ILE A 223 4.30 8.15 -10.98
N GLY A 224 4.44 7.84 -12.27
CA GLY A 224 3.57 6.90 -12.97
C GLY A 224 2.10 7.33 -12.89
N ASP A 225 1.23 6.34 -12.66
CA ASP A 225 -0.20 6.49 -12.39
C ASP A 225 -0.55 6.33 -10.90
N ARG A 226 0.48 6.30 -10.04
CA ARG A 226 0.36 5.89 -8.64
C ARG A 226 0.39 7.05 -7.65
N LEU A 227 1.09 8.11 -7.97
CA LEU A 227 1.28 9.24 -7.07
C LEU A 227 1.12 10.54 -7.83
N THR A 228 0.24 11.41 -7.35
CA THR A 228 0.05 12.78 -7.83
C THR A 228 -0.07 13.71 -6.65
N THR A 229 0.76 14.75 -6.58
CA THR A 229 0.71 15.73 -5.48
C THR A 229 1.26 17.09 -5.91
N ILE A 230 1.09 18.11 -5.05
CA ILE A 230 1.60 19.46 -5.29
C ILE A 230 3.07 19.53 -4.89
N ILE A 231 3.88 20.16 -5.74
CA ILE A 231 5.30 20.35 -5.48
C ILE A 231 5.50 21.44 -4.43
N VAL A 232 6.20 21.08 -3.36
CA VAL A 232 6.69 22.01 -2.33
C VAL A 232 8.21 22.07 -2.33
N GLU A 233 8.77 23.04 -1.63
CA GLU A 233 10.21 23.18 -1.49
C GLU A 233 10.80 22.04 -0.66
N ASP A 234 12.02 21.57 -1.00
CA ASP A 234 12.75 20.48 -0.30
C ASP A 234 11.91 19.21 -0.07
N MET A 235 11.18 18.77 -1.08
CA MET A 235 10.22 17.67 -1.00
C MET A 235 10.87 16.30 -1.03
N ILE A 236 10.42 15.38 -0.17
CA ILE A 236 10.71 13.95 -0.24
C ILE A 236 9.38 13.17 -0.21
N LEU A 237 9.18 12.31 -1.20
CA LEU A 237 7.98 11.49 -1.36
C LEU A 237 8.32 10.01 -1.17
N ALA A 238 7.43 9.26 -0.51
CA ALA A 238 7.40 7.81 -0.63
C ALA A 238 6.78 7.46 -1.99
N ALA A 239 7.42 6.56 -2.74
CA ALA A 239 6.96 6.11 -4.05
C ALA A 239 7.13 4.60 -4.18
N PRO A 240 6.23 3.87 -4.89
CA PRO A 240 6.35 2.43 -5.08
C PRO A 240 7.68 2.07 -5.73
N GLU A 241 8.27 0.92 -5.34
CA GLU A 241 9.45 0.42 -6.05
C GLU A 241 9.13 0.06 -7.50
N GLY A 242 10.04 0.38 -8.41
CA GLY A 242 9.87 0.13 -9.84
C GLY A 242 10.50 1.22 -10.71
N THR A 243 10.23 1.15 -11.99
CA THR A 243 10.63 2.17 -12.97
C THR A 243 9.40 2.93 -13.42
N PHE A 244 9.44 4.26 -13.33
CA PHE A 244 8.33 5.14 -13.61
C PHE A 244 8.77 6.37 -14.37
N ASP A 245 7.87 6.93 -15.17
CA ASP A 245 7.99 8.31 -15.63
C ASP A 245 7.60 9.24 -14.48
N LEU A 246 8.55 10.06 -14.04
CA LEU A 246 8.29 11.19 -13.15
C LEU A 246 8.04 12.41 -14.01
N THR A 247 6.88 13.02 -13.87
CA THR A 247 6.48 14.24 -14.59
C THR A 247 6.26 15.36 -13.59
N ALA A 248 6.85 16.53 -13.86
CA ALA A 248 6.58 17.73 -13.07
C ALA A 248 6.11 18.84 -13.99
N THR A 249 5.00 19.48 -13.62
CA THR A 249 4.41 20.57 -14.40
C THR A 249 4.01 21.73 -13.52
N ILE A 250 4.08 22.94 -14.06
CA ILE A 250 3.50 24.14 -13.47
C ILE A 250 2.67 24.83 -14.55
N ASN A 251 1.43 25.19 -14.25
CA ASN A 251 0.48 25.73 -15.22
C ASN A 251 0.37 24.83 -16.48
N GLY A 252 0.42 23.52 -16.27
CA GLY A 252 0.33 22.51 -17.31
C GLY A 252 1.57 22.33 -18.20
N VAL A 253 2.62 23.11 -17.99
CA VAL A 253 3.87 23.01 -18.76
C VAL A 253 5.00 22.53 -17.86
N GLY A 254 5.80 21.58 -18.33
CA GLY A 254 6.90 21.05 -17.53
C GLY A 254 7.75 20.04 -18.28
N GLY A 255 8.26 19.05 -17.57
CA GLY A 255 9.12 18.01 -18.11
C GLY A 255 8.84 16.64 -17.50
N SER A 256 9.38 15.61 -18.13
CA SER A 256 9.31 14.22 -17.68
C SER A 256 10.69 13.57 -17.72
N LYS A 257 10.90 12.62 -16.80
CA LYS A 257 12.12 11.84 -16.73
C LYS A 257 11.80 10.45 -16.19
N GLU A 258 12.33 9.40 -16.83
CA GLU A 258 12.30 8.06 -16.28
C GLU A 258 13.18 7.98 -15.03
N ILE A 259 12.63 7.43 -13.95
CA ILE A 259 13.31 7.20 -12.68
C ILE A 259 13.17 5.73 -12.26
N GLN A 260 14.16 5.24 -11.51
CA GLN A 260 14.08 3.96 -10.83
C GLN A 260 13.96 4.21 -9.32
N VAL A 261 12.90 3.70 -8.72
CA VAL A 261 12.68 3.71 -7.27
C VAL A 261 13.08 2.34 -6.72
N ILE A 262 14.01 2.32 -5.77
CA ILE A 262 14.51 1.12 -5.13
C ILE A 262 14.00 1.10 -3.68
N ARG A 263 13.45 -0.02 -3.25
CA ARG A 263 12.89 -0.21 -1.91
C ARG A 263 13.86 0.29 -0.82
N GLY A 264 13.36 1.15 0.06
CA GLY A 264 14.11 1.70 1.19
C GLY A 264 15.27 2.63 0.83
N GLN A 265 15.46 2.98 -0.46
CA GLN A 265 16.52 3.87 -0.92
C GLN A 265 15.99 5.22 -1.42
N GLU A 266 16.85 6.23 -1.38
CA GLU A 266 16.54 7.56 -1.88
C GLU A 266 17.02 7.73 -3.32
N THR A 267 16.10 8.10 -4.22
CA THR A 267 16.35 8.51 -5.59
C THR A 267 16.27 10.03 -5.67
N VAL A 268 17.39 10.71 -5.99
CA VAL A 268 17.43 12.16 -6.11
C VAL A 268 17.08 12.58 -7.55
N VAL A 269 16.07 13.43 -7.70
CA VAL A 269 15.61 13.95 -8.99
C VAL A 269 15.70 15.47 -9.04
N SER A 270 16.49 15.98 -9.98
CA SER A 270 16.57 17.41 -10.23
C SER A 270 15.51 17.85 -11.26
N LEU A 271 14.62 18.75 -10.87
CA LEU A 271 13.60 19.29 -11.77
C LEU A 271 14.17 20.32 -12.77
N GLY A 272 15.43 20.77 -12.57
CA GLY A 272 16.07 21.74 -13.46
C GLY A 272 16.57 21.16 -14.79
N SER A 273 16.45 19.87 -15.05
CA SER A 273 17.06 19.19 -16.20
C SER A 273 16.17 18.14 -16.84
N PHE A 274 14.91 18.45 -17.13
CA PHE A 274 14.06 17.54 -17.89
C PHE A 274 14.41 17.59 -19.39
N GLU A 275 14.46 16.41 -20.03
CA GLU A 275 14.84 16.27 -21.44
C GLU A 275 13.69 16.61 -22.41
N GLN A 276 12.43 16.40 -21.98
CA GLN A 276 11.25 16.61 -22.83
C GLN A 276 10.21 17.45 -22.10
N ALA A 277 9.71 18.47 -22.79
CA ALA A 277 8.58 19.24 -22.29
C ALA A 277 7.28 18.45 -22.47
N VAL A 278 6.46 18.39 -21.44
CA VAL A 278 5.11 17.80 -21.45
C VAL A 278 4.10 18.86 -21.01
N THR A 279 2.85 18.69 -21.49
CA THR A 279 1.72 19.50 -21.03
C THR A 279 0.65 18.55 -20.54
N ARG A 280 0.17 18.75 -19.32
CA ARG A 280 -0.88 17.96 -18.69
C ARG A 280 -2.16 18.77 -18.54
N TYR A 281 -3.30 18.11 -18.73
CA TYR A 281 -4.63 18.71 -18.60
C TYR A 281 -5.51 17.79 -17.77
N GLY A 282 -6.31 18.39 -16.89
CA GLY A 282 -7.41 17.72 -16.21
C GLY A 282 -8.75 18.02 -16.87
N THR A 283 -9.67 17.09 -16.79
CA THR A 283 -11.07 17.26 -17.17
C THR A 283 -11.84 17.77 -15.96
N VAL A 284 -12.46 18.94 -16.08
CA VAL A 284 -13.18 19.59 -14.99
C VAL A 284 -14.66 19.69 -15.30
N LYS A 285 -15.49 19.14 -14.39
CA LYS A 285 -16.94 19.38 -14.41
C LYS A 285 -17.26 20.49 -13.43
N LEU A 286 -17.82 21.60 -13.92
CA LEU A 286 -18.28 22.71 -13.07
C LEU A 286 -19.80 22.65 -12.94
N ASN A 287 -20.28 22.60 -11.69
CA ASN A 287 -21.69 22.72 -11.37
C ASN A 287 -21.92 24.08 -10.69
N VAL A 288 -22.78 24.89 -11.26
CA VAL A 288 -23.11 26.22 -10.73
C VAL A 288 -24.55 26.20 -10.22
N LEU A 289 -24.75 26.68 -8.99
CA LEU A 289 -26.07 26.82 -8.39
C LEU A 289 -26.32 28.29 -8.05
N PRO A 290 -27.60 28.76 -8.10
CA PRO A 290 -28.73 28.02 -8.64
C PRO A 290 -28.65 27.88 -10.19
N GLU A 291 -29.38 26.92 -10.76
CA GLU A 291 -29.31 26.60 -12.21
C GLU A 291 -29.68 27.80 -13.12
N ASP A 292 -30.44 28.76 -12.60
CA ASP A 292 -30.85 29.99 -13.28
C ASP A 292 -29.85 31.16 -13.10
N ALA A 293 -28.65 30.87 -12.60
CA ALA A 293 -27.65 31.92 -12.37
C ALA A 293 -27.17 32.63 -13.65
N GLU A 294 -27.35 31.98 -14.83
CA GLU A 294 -26.89 32.52 -16.14
C GLU A 294 -25.48 33.14 -16.05
N ALA A 295 -24.54 32.38 -15.44
CA ALA A 295 -23.21 32.89 -15.17
C ALA A 295 -22.28 32.72 -16.37
N THR A 296 -21.38 33.66 -16.53
CA THR A 296 -20.25 33.56 -17.45
C THR A 296 -19.02 33.13 -16.65
N LEU A 297 -18.39 32.04 -17.11
CA LEU A 297 -17.15 31.51 -16.50
C LEU A 297 -15.93 32.10 -17.19
N THR A 298 -14.96 32.54 -16.41
CA THR A 298 -13.58 32.76 -16.92
C THR A 298 -12.60 31.98 -16.03
N VAL A 299 -11.62 31.36 -16.70
CA VAL A 299 -10.47 30.72 -16.04
C VAL A 299 -9.22 31.46 -16.52
N ASP A 300 -8.46 32.02 -15.58
CA ASP A 300 -7.30 32.89 -15.84
C ASP A 300 -7.61 34.02 -16.79
N GLY A 301 -8.85 34.55 -16.76
CA GLY A 301 -9.35 35.63 -17.62
C GLY A 301 -9.79 35.16 -19.01
N VAL A 302 -9.72 33.86 -19.32
CA VAL A 302 -10.22 33.30 -20.59
C VAL A 302 -11.64 32.77 -20.33
N GLU A 303 -12.59 33.25 -21.18
CA GLU A 303 -13.98 32.78 -21.12
C GLU A 303 -14.09 31.32 -21.62
N MET A 304 -14.82 30.50 -20.87
CA MET A 304 -15.01 29.07 -21.16
C MET A 304 -16.49 28.68 -21.00
N ASP A 305 -16.93 27.75 -21.83
CA ASP A 305 -18.30 27.20 -21.75
C ASP A 305 -18.31 26.03 -20.78
N TYR A 306 -18.93 26.23 -19.59
CA TYR A 306 -19.02 25.20 -18.55
C TYR A 306 -20.26 24.30 -18.66
N SER A 307 -21.06 24.46 -19.72
CA SER A 307 -22.14 23.51 -20.04
C SER A 307 -21.60 22.14 -20.45
N GLU A 308 -20.33 22.11 -20.91
CA GLU A 308 -19.57 20.90 -21.24
C GLU A 308 -18.42 20.68 -20.23
N LEU A 309 -17.72 19.57 -20.40
CA LEU A 309 -16.51 19.28 -19.61
C LEU A 309 -15.36 20.20 -20.06
N LEU A 310 -14.75 20.87 -19.10
CA LEU A 310 -13.64 21.78 -19.34
C LEU A 310 -12.32 21.00 -19.39
N SER A 311 -11.40 21.39 -20.26
CA SER A 311 -10.01 20.93 -20.26
C SER A 311 -9.13 22.05 -19.72
N ILE A 312 -8.64 21.90 -18.48
CA ILE A 312 -7.83 22.91 -17.80
C ILE A 312 -6.46 22.30 -17.51
N ALA A 313 -5.38 23.07 -17.74
CA ALA A 313 -4.03 22.61 -17.47
C ALA A 313 -3.85 22.25 -15.97
N TYR A 314 -2.92 21.35 -15.66
CA TYR A 314 -2.56 21.11 -14.27
C TYR A 314 -1.88 22.34 -13.66
N GLY A 315 -2.20 22.65 -12.41
CA GLY A 315 -1.67 23.80 -11.70
C GLY A 315 -2.74 24.63 -11.00
N LYS A 316 -2.35 25.81 -10.56
CA LYS A 316 -3.24 26.80 -9.94
C LYS A 316 -3.88 27.70 -10.98
N HIS A 317 -5.17 27.92 -10.86
CA HIS A 317 -5.98 28.72 -11.79
C HIS A 317 -6.93 29.62 -11.03
N THR A 318 -7.21 30.79 -11.57
CA THR A 318 -8.23 31.68 -11.03
C THR A 318 -9.54 31.44 -11.76
N LEU A 319 -10.50 30.82 -11.07
CA LEU A 319 -11.87 30.66 -11.56
C LEU A 319 -12.70 31.88 -11.16
N LYS A 320 -13.37 32.50 -12.12
CA LYS A 320 -14.30 33.60 -11.85
C LYS A 320 -15.62 33.37 -12.58
N LEU A 321 -16.71 33.49 -11.84
CA LEU A 321 -18.08 33.48 -12.35
C LEU A 321 -18.69 34.87 -12.21
N THR A 322 -19.33 35.37 -13.27
CA THR A 322 -20.06 36.64 -13.26
C THR A 322 -21.47 36.41 -13.77
N SER A 323 -22.45 36.97 -13.10
CA SER A 323 -23.87 36.91 -13.43
C SER A 323 -24.50 38.28 -13.31
N ASN A 324 -25.61 38.51 -14.03
CA ASN A 324 -26.42 39.72 -13.86
C ASN A 324 -27.27 39.72 -12.60
N ASN A 325 -27.52 38.54 -12.02
CA ASN A 325 -28.47 38.33 -10.94
C ASN A 325 -27.81 38.02 -9.59
N TYR A 326 -26.50 37.70 -9.60
CA TYR A 326 -25.75 37.27 -8.42
C TYR A 326 -24.40 37.98 -8.35
N ASP A 327 -23.86 38.13 -7.17
CA ASP A 327 -22.54 38.69 -6.95
C ASP A 327 -21.46 37.85 -7.65
N ALA A 328 -20.40 38.50 -8.16
CA ALA A 328 -19.33 37.79 -8.81
C ALA A 328 -18.59 36.88 -7.81
N PHE A 329 -18.42 35.64 -8.19
CA PHE A 329 -17.63 34.64 -7.45
C PHE A 329 -16.23 34.57 -8.04
N THR A 330 -15.20 34.58 -7.19
CA THR A 330 -13.80 34.37 -7.60
C THR A 330 -13.11 33.45 -6.61
N LYS A 331 -12.47 32.40 -7.11
CA LYS A 331 -11.74 31.42 -6.30
C LYS A 331 -10.48 30.96 -7.02
N GLU A 332 -9.37 30.82 -6.28
CA GLU A 332 -8.20 30.07 -6.75
C GLU A 332 -8.52 28.58 -6.63
N ILE A 333 -8.33 27.82 -7.69
CA ILE A 333 -8.51 26.37 -7.76
C ILE A 333 -7.19 25.71 -8.16
N THR A 334 -6.98 24.47 -7.75
CA THR A 334 -5.82 23.67 -8.17
C THR A 334 -6.29 22.44 -8.94
N ILE A 335 -5.83 22.28 -10.16
CA ILE A 335 -6.08 21.08 -10.97
C ILE A 335 -4.86 20.18 -10.89
N SER A 336 -5.04 19.00 -10.26
CA SER A 336 -3.97 18.02 -10.04
C SER A 336 -4.39 16.58 -10.36
N SER A 337 -5.63 16.40 -10.85
CA SER A 337 -6.16 15.07 -11.20
C SER A 337 -6.74 15.04 -12.60
N VAL A 338 -6.83 13.84 -13.17
CA VAL A 338 -7.38 13.61 -14.51
C VAL A 338 -8.85 14.05 -14.59
N TYR A 339 -9.60 13.93 -13.48
CA TYR A 339 -10.99 14.35 -13.39
C TYR A 339 -11.26 15.06 -12.07
N THR A 340 -11.89 16.25 -12.13
CA THR A 340 -12.24 17.06 -10.97
C THR A 340 -13.67 17.57 -11.11
N THR A 341 -14.47 17.52 -10.04
CA THR A 341 -15.79 18.17 -9.99
C THR A 341 -15.72 19.38 -9.06
N ILE A 342 -16.12 20.54 -9.55
CA ILE A 342 -16.18 21.79 -8.77
C ILE A 342 -17.63 22.20 -8.65
N ASN A 343 -18.11 22.39 -7.43
CA ASN A 343 -19.45 22.89 -7.15
C ASN A 343 -19.36 24.33 -6.63
N VAL A 344 -20.10 25.25 -7.25
CA VAL A 344 -20.14 26.66 -6.86
C VAL A 344 -21.59 27.07 -6.60
N ASN A 345 -21.84 27.68 -5.44
CA ASN A 345 -23.13 28.28 -5.11
C ASN A 345 -23.00 29.80 -5.12
N MET A 346 -23.68 30.48 -6.07
CA MET A 346 -23.67 31.93 -6.20
C MET A 346 -24.73 32.65 -5.31
N SER A 347 -25.59 31.92 -4.61
CA SER A 347 -26.65 32.53 -3.79
C SER A 347 -26.20 33.07 -2.43
N GLY A 348 -24.90 33.12 -2.16
CA GLY A 348 -24.32 33.76 -0.95
C GLY A 348 -24.22 32.89 0.28
N GLU A 349 -24.67 31.64 0.27
CA GLU A 349 -24.30 30.62 1.25
C GLU A 349 -23.06 29.87 0.77
N ASN A 350 -21.91 30.21 1.32
CA ASN A 350 -20.63 29.62 0.97
C ASN A 350 -20.54 28.16 1.44
N THR A 351 -21.01 27.24 0.65
CA THR A 351 -20.67 25.83 0.74
C THR A 351 -20.03 25.39 -0.57
N THR A 352 -18.71 25.50 -0.64
CA THR A 352 -17.96 24.90 -1.74
C THR A 352 -17.57 23.49 -1.31
N THR A 353 -18.19 22.47 -1.91
CA THR A 353 -17.78 21.09 -1.72
C THR A 353 -17.00 20.68 -2.96
N GLU A 354 -15.70 20.53 -2.83
CA GLU A 354 -14.91 19.85 -3.84
C GLU A 354 -15.12 18.35 -3.66
N GLY A 355 -15.86 17.72 -4.57
CA GLY A 355 -16.06 16.28 -4.60
C GLY A 355 -14.98 15.67 -5.49
N THR A 356 -13.94 15.11 -4.89
CA THR A 356 -13.00 14.23 -5.57
C THR A 356 -13.44 12.81 -5.34
N GLU A 357 -13.80 12.08 -6.39
CA GLU A 357 -13.84 10.63 -6.32
C GLU A 357 -12.41 10.14 -6.60
N GLU A 358 -11.61 10.12 -5.56
CA GLU A 358 -10.43 9.33 -5.19
C GLU A 358 -9.56 10.09 -4.19
N PRO A 359 -8.88 9.44 -3.24
CA PRO A 359 -8.32 10.09 -2.06
C PRO A 359 -7.04 10.85 -2.40
N THR A 360 -7.10 12.18 -2.40
CA THR A 360 -5.90 13.01 -2.38
C THR A 360 -6.02 14.02 -1.26
N THR A 361 -5.22 13.83 -0.24
CA THR A 361 -4.97 14.77 0.83
C THR A 361 -4.22 15.98 0.27
N SER A 362 -4.77 17.18 0.41
CA SER A 362 -4.04 18.44 0.21
C SER A 362 -4.43 19.45 1.28
N PRO A 363 -3.46 20.05 1.99
CA PRO A 363 -3.75 21.06 3.00
C PRO A 363 -4.03 22.43 2.37
N GLU A 364 -5.09 23.09 2.79
CA GLU A 364 -5.38 24.48 2.46
C GLU A 364 -4.38 25.41 3.16
N GLN A 365 -3.65 26.20 2.36
CA GLN A 365 -2.79 27.25 2.85
C GLN A 365 -3.49 28.61 2.71
N SER A 366 -3.82 29.22 3.85
CA SER A 366 -4.33 30.60 3.93
C SER A 366 -3.19 31.59 3.78
N THR A 367 -3.30 32.49 2.78
CA THR A 367 -2.36 33.60 2.58
C THR A 367 -2.72 34.80 3.42
N GLY A 368 -1.77 35.24 4.24
CA GLY A 368 -1.77 36.56 4.91
C GLY A 368 -0.44 37.27 4.68
N GLU A 369 -0.53 38.49 4.13
CA GLU A 369 0.57 39.36 3.71
C GLU A 369 1.43 39.92 4.85
N LYS A 370 2.73 40.02 4.61
CA LYS A 370 3.64 41.17 4.68
C LYS A 370 4.74 41.25 5.75
N ASP A 371 5.92 41.21 5.19
CA ASP A 371 7.10 42.08 5.39
C ASP A 371 8.04 41.90 6.59
N THR A 372 9.31 41.87 6.20
CA THR A 372 10.54 42.25 6.86
C THR A 372 11.40 41.18 7.54
N THR A 373 12.42 40.76 6.78
CA THR A 373 13.85 40.45 7.15
C THR A 373 14.15 40.15 8.62
N GLN A 374 14.47 38.86 8.88
CA GLN A 374 15.61 38.46 9.74
C GLN A 374 15.79 36.93 9.59
N GLU A 375 17.06 36.49 9.39
CA GLU A 375 17.44 35.10 9.47
C GLU A 375 17.19 34.58 10.90
N GLU A 376 16.19 33.73 11.08
CA GLU A 376 16.02 32.87 12.25
C GLU A 376 15.69 31.46 11.78
N GLU A 377 16.33 30.47 12.41
CA GLU A 377 16.05 29.04 12.25
C GLU A 377 14.56 28.79 12.35
N THR A 378 13.92 28.43 11.23
CA THR A 378 12.47 28.19 11.15
C THR A 378 12.11 26.88 11.84
N THR A 379 11.74 26.98 13.10
CA THR A 379 10.83 26.01 13.72
C THR A 379 9.50 26.04 12.97
N GLY A 380 8.98 24.87 12.64
CA GLY A 380 7.76 24.70 11.83
C GLY A 380 6.63 25.64 12.24
N ALA A 381 6.02 26.30 11.25
CA ALA A 381 5.06 27.36 11.46
C ALA A 381 3.79 26.83 12.15
N ILE A 382 3.65 27.14 13.44
CA ILE A 382 2.39 27.00 14.17
C ILE A 382 1.49 28.14 13.71
N ASN A 383 0.38 27.83 13.04
CA ASN A 383 -0.66 28.78 12.71
C ASN A 383 -1.61 28.88 13.93
N PRO A 384 -1.60 29.98 14.74
CA PRO A 384 -2.39 30.06 15.99
C PRO A 384 -3.87 30.37 15.72
N GLY A 385 -4.53 29.58 14.88
CA GLY A 385 -5.91 29.83 14.48
C GLY A 385 -6.74 28.59 14.18
N SER A 386 -6.18 27.39 14.11
CA SER A 386 -6.99 26.19 13.97
C SER A 386 -7.30 25.58 15.34
N ASN A 387 -8.56 25.31 15.61
CA ASN A 387 -9.04 24.67 16.85
C ASN A 387 -8.78 23.14 16.86
N ASN A 388 -7.92 22.62 15.99
CA ASN A 388 -7.83 21.18 15.70
C ASN A 388 -6.75 20.43 16.48
N GLY A 389 -6.15 21.00 17.53
CA GLY A 389 -5.05 20.35 18.26
C GLY A 389 -3.71 20.32 17.49
N LEU A 390 -2.70 19.69 18.08
CA LEU A 390 -1.34 19.63 17.57
C LEU A 390 -0.86 18.18 17.46
N ILE A 391 0.04 17.92 16.51
CA ILE A 391 0.82 16.71 16.44
C ILE A 391 2.25 17.00 16.91
N CYS A 392 2.64 16.39 18.02
CA CYS A 392 3.96 16.52 18.62
C CYS A 392 4.80 15.28 18.27
N ILE A 393 5.75 15.39 17.37
CA ILE A 393 6.66 14.33 16.98
C ILE A 393 7.91 14.42 17.85
N THR A 394 8.12 13.46 18.76
CA THR A 394 9.13 13.53 19.81
C THR A 394 10.40 12.74 19.52
N ALA A 395 10.34 11.69 18.71
CA ALA A 395 11.45 10.82 18.35
C ALA A 395 11.28 10.30 16.91
N PRO A 396 12.37 9.90 16.20
CA PRO A 396 13.78 9.89 16.62
C PRO A 396 14.37 11.30 16.71
N GLU A 397 15.21 11.58 17.71
CA GLU A 397 15.75 12.90 17.94
C GLU A 397 16.77 13.35 16.88
N GLY A 398 16.69 14.63 16.47
CA GLY A 398 17.62 15.25 15.53
C GLY A 398 17.44 14.78 14.08
N ALA A 399 16.32 14.14 13.74
CA ALA A 399 15.97 13.78 12.37
C ALA A 399 15.16 14.90 11.71
N LYS A 400 15.41 15.17 10.43
CA LYS A 400 14.53 15.98 9.59
C LYS A 400 13.21 15.25 9.40
N VAL A 401 12.11 15.96 9.60
CA VAL A 401 10.76 15.43 9.49
C VAL A 401 10.09 16.01 8.25
N TYR A 402 9.51 15.12 7.46
CA TYR A 402 8.67 15.47 6.32
C TYR A 402 7.27 14.89 6.58
N PHE A 403 6.26 15.72 6.46
CA PHE A 403 4.86 15.37 6.62
C PHE A 403 4.20 15.48 5.25
N ASP A 404 3.67 14.38 4.71
CA ASP A 404 3.15 14.27 3.34
C ASP A 404 4.11 14.83 2.27
N GLY A 405 5.39 14.59 2.47
CA GLY A 405 6.45 15.04 1.59
C GLY A 405 6.98 16.45 1.86
N ALA A 406 6.27 17.29 2.62
CA ALA A 406 6.71 18.63 2.96
C ALA A 406 7.65 18.63 4.18
N TYR A 407 8.77 19.33 4.11
CA TYR A 407 9.66 19.52 5.27
C TYR A 407 8.98 20.38 6.34
N VAL A 408 8.87 19.86 7.56
CA VAL A 408 8.20 20.53 8.68
C VAL A 408 9.13 20.87 9.87
N GLY A 409 10.38 20.41 9.84
CA GLY A 409 11.36 20.75 10.87
C GLY A 409 12.25 19.57 11.25
N VAL A 410 12.94 19.70 12.39
CA VAL A 410 13.78 18.66 12.99
C VAL A 410 13.13 18.21 14.29
N SER A 411 13.02 16.89 14.50
CA SER A 411 12.44 16.33 15.72
C SER A 411 13.29 16.59 16.97
N PRO A 412 12.71 17.00 18.13
CA PRO A 412 11.27 17.14 18.35
C PRO A 412 10.65 18.33 17.61
N VAL A 413 9.51 18.11 16.92
CA VAL A 413 8.80 19.12 16.16
C VAL A 413 7.29 19.02 16.42
N THR A 414 6.60 20.16 16.37
CA THR A 414 5.16 20.25 16.55
C THR A 414 4.54 20.89 15.33
N ILE A 415 3.48 20.27 14.79
CA ILE A 415 2.72 20.75 13.62
C ILE A 415 1.23 20.79 13.93
N ASN A 416 0.48 21.52 13.11
CA ASN A 416 -0.98 21.52 13.22
C ASN A 416 -1.55 20.15 12.85
N LYS A 417 -2.58 19.72 13.59
CA LYS A 417 -3.31 18.50 13.34
C LYS A 417 -4.16 18.64 12.08
N VAL A 418 -4.06 17.67 11.20
CA VAL A 418 -4.88 17.49 10.00
C VAL A 418 -5.45 16.08 10.10
N GLU A 419 -6.77 15.92 9.90
CA GLU A 419 -7.46 14.63 9.94
C GLU A 419 -7.08 13.77 8.74
N GLY A 420 -6.96 12.46 8.96
CA GLY A 420 -6.78 11.44 7.92
C GLY A 420 -5.49 10.64 8.04
N GLU A 421 -5.23 9.84 7.02
CA GLU A 421 -4.00 9.07 6.90
C GLU A 421 -2.88 9.94 6.33
N HIS A 422 -1.75 9.99 7.05
CA HIS A 422 -0.59 10.80 6.68
C HIS A 422 0.69 9.98 6.66
N THR A 423 1.63 10.39 5.81
CA THR A 423 2.98 9.80 5.76
C THR A 423 3.99 10.73 6.44
N ILE A 424 4.67 10.21 7.46
CA ILE A 424 5.80 10.89 8.12
C ILE A 424 7.09 10.24 7.65
N ILE A 425 8.01 11.04 7.08
CA ILE A 425 9.32 10.56 6.65
C ILE A 425 10.40 11.19 7.54
N PHE A 426 11.30 10.35 8.06
CA PHE A 426 12.46 10.77 8.82
C PHE A 426 13.73 10.63 7.99
N LYS A 427 14.53 11.70 7.96
CA LYS A 427 15.83 11.73 7.30
C LYS A 427 16.91 12.28 8.23
N LYS A 428 18.02 11.57 8.35
CA LYS A 428 19.19 11.98 9.11
C LYS A 428 20.45 11.52 8.40
N ASP A 429 21.45 12.38 8.30
CA ASP A 429 22.70 12.07 7.59
C ASP A 429 23.41 10.88 8.25
N GLY A 430 23.81 9.90 7.45
CA GLY A 430 24.43 8.66 7.92
C GLY A 430 23.42 7.58 8.38
N TYR A 431 22.12 7.82 8.26
CA TYR A 431 21.07 6.90 8.65
C TYR A 431 20.17 6.55 7.45
N MET A 432 19.53 5.39 7.53
CA MET A 432 18.52 4.98 6.54
C MET A 432 17.28 5.86 6.68
N THR A 433 16.80 6.41 5.57
CA THR A 433 15.51 7.12 5.54
C THR A 433 14.37 6.13 5.87
N LYS A 434 13.44 6.54 6.73
CA LYS A 434 12.31 5.75 7.18
C LYS A 434 11.02 6.54 6.99
N SER A 435 9.96 5.82 6.64
CA SER A 435 8.60 6.35 6.59
C SER A 435 7.70 5.60 7.55
N TYR A 436 6.67 6.29 8.03
CA TYR A 436 5.64 5.74 8.88
C TYR A 436 4.29 6.30 8.45
N THR A 437 3.29 5.45 8.36
CA THR A 437 1.90 5.85 8.13
C THR A 437 1.22 6.06 9.49
N VAL A 438 0.52 7.17 9.65
CA VAL A 438 -0.23 7.51 10.85
C VAL A 438 -1.65 7.91 10.47
N ASP A 439 -2.60 7.49 11.26
CA ASP A 439 -4.00 7.93 11.15
C ASP A 439 -4.27 9.01 12.21
N VAL A 440 -4.71 10.17 11.78
CA VAL A 440 -4.94 11.35 12.62
C VAL A 440 -6.44 11.54 12.79
N SER A 441 -6.90 11.39 14.03
CA SER A 441 -8.32 11.52 14.39
C SER A 441 -8.85 12.96 14.32
N ASP A 442 -10.16 13.09 14.06
CA ASP A 442 -10.93 14.36 13.99
C ASP A 442 -11.22 14.98 15.39
N ASP A 443 -10.43 14.72 16.40
CA ASP A 443 -10.61 15.34 17.70
C ASP A 443 -9.70 16.58 17.87
N THR A 444 -9.95 17.37 18.92
CA THR A 444 -9.17 18.57 19.25
C THR A 444 -8.05 18.32 20.26
N GLU A 445 -7.80 17.05 20.63
CA GLU A 445 -6.75 16.70 21.57
C GLU A 445 -5.39 16.64 20.87
N ASP A 446 -4.33 17.03 21.57
CA ASP A 446 -2.98 16.94 21.04
C ASP A 446 -2.54 15.48 20.90
N MET A 447 -1.93 15.14 19.77
CA MET A 447 -1.40 13.82 19.46
C MET A 447 0.12 13.81 19.68
N ILE A 448 0.61 12.88 20.49
CA ILE A 448 2.04 12.71 20.73
C ILE A 448 2.52 11.44 20.01
N LEU A 449 3.42 11.63 19.06
CA LEU A 449 4.01 10.55 18.27
C LEU A 449 5.48 10.33 18.65
N SER A 450 5.84 9.07 18.81
CA SER A 450 7.21 8.62 19.06
C SER A 450 7.50 7.40 18.20
N PHE A 451 8.59 7.43 17.46
CA PHE A 451 8.98 6.37 16.54
C PHE A 451 10.31 5.75 16.96
N PRO A 452 10.64 4.54 16.50
CA PRO A 452 11.90 3.88 16.77
C PRO A 452 13.10 4.72 16.32
N GLU A 453 14.25 4.54 16.99
CA GLU A 453 15.51 5.15 16.58
C GLU A 453 15.90 4.72 15.15
N MET A 454 16.52 5.64 14.42
CA MET A 454 16.97 5.39 13.05
C MET A 454 18.14 4.41 13.02
N GLN A 455 18.17 3.56 12.02
CA GLN A 455 19.27 2.63 11.77
C GLN A 455 20.35 3.33 10.95
N GLU A 456 21.63 3.10 11.31
CA GLU A 456 22.76 3.61 10.53
C GLU A 456 22.70 3.03 9.10
N GLY A 457 22.92 3.90 8.10
CA GLY A 457 23.06 3.50 6.70
C GLY A 457 24.44 2.87 6.47
N GLU A 458 24.51 1.89 5.56
CA GLU A 458 25.79 1.29 5.12
C GLU A 458 26.58 2.24 4.23
#